data_b6b8b89d2722dfe2ea379ac0262fc9f0
#
_entry.id   b6b8b89d2722dfe2ea379ac0262fc9f0
#
_cell.length_a   1.000
_cell.length_b   1.000
_cell.length_c   1.000
_cell.angle_alpha   90.00
_cell.angle_beta   90.00
_cell.angle_gamma   90.00
#
_symmetry.space_group_name_H-M   'P 1'
#
loop_
_entity.id
_entity.type
_entity.pdbx_description
1 polymer ?
#
loop_
_entity_poly.entity_id
_entity_poly.type
_entity_poly.pdbx_seq_one_letter_code
_entity_poly.pdbx_strand_id
1 'polypeptide(L)'
;MAEVQPVWLAGSADAEAPVALSPPRDRLRATIAALALAQRDLEDAAAPVRRLDAVLAEVERLDRELGCSKGKDEAALGRWIAQGGVGDRPQPSATTVAADASLGGLAPEVRAVDAALPAARAAQEAAAERVRLAAAERDAALHAVAVEAATFAAGELTEALNRALTVEAKILSLREALSAQTNGLAAAEKINAALRQAKAAAGVPRNADVGRRLLDLLAHDAAAAL
;
A
#
# COMPACT_ATOMS: atom_id res chain seq x y z
N MET A 1 31.44 -52.72 12.59
CA MET A 1 31.19 -51.27 12.36
C MET A 1 29.69 -51.12 12.29
N ALA A 2 29.07 -50.62 13.35
CA ALA A 2 27.61 -50.42 13.45
C ALA A 2 27.31 -48.98 13.06
N GLU A 3 26.52 -48.83 12.01
CA GLU A 3 26.08 -47.55 11.47
C GLU A 3 24.99 -46.97 12.40
N VAL A 4 25.31 -45.90 13.10
CA VAL A 4 24.35 -45.14 13.94
C VAL A 4 23.54 -44.24 13.01
N GLN A 5 22.31 -44.62 12.69
CA GLN A 5 21.36 -43.74 12.03
C GLN A 5 20.89 -42.68 13.00
N PRO A 6 20.93 -41.36 12.62
CA PRO A 6 20.37 -40.31 13.44
C PRO A 6 18.84 -40.34 13.39
N VAL A 7 18.21 -40.54 14.55
CA VAL A 7 16.78 -40.36 14.76
C VAL A 7 16.48 -38.85 14.72
N TRP A 8 16.19 -38.33 13.53
CA TRP A 8 15.67 -36.98 13.35
C TRP A 8 14.18 -37.02 13.06
N LEU A 9 13.42 -36.54 14.03
CA LEU A 9 12.18 -35.76 13.85
C LEU A 9 11.00 -36.50 13.18
N ALA A 10 10.32 -37.31 13.98
CA ALA A 10 8.86 -37.25 13.92
C ALA A 10 8.41 -35.97 14.66
N GLY A 11 8.54 -34.82 14.00
CA GLY A 11 7.85 -33.62 14.41
C GLY A 11 6.36 -33.90 14.19
N SER A 12 5.62 -34.11 15.28
CA SER A 12 4.18 -34.02 15.30
C SER A 12 3.81 -32.67 14.68
N ALA A 13 3.21 -32.71 13.49
CA ALA A 13 2.45 -31.61 12.94
C ALA A 13 1.17 -31.50 13.79
N ASP A 14 1.34 -31.04 15.05
CA ASP A 14 0.26 -30.42 15.78
C ASP A 14 -0.11 -29.20 14.95
N ALA A 15 -1.21 -29.31 14.22
CA ALA A 15 -1.85 -28.19 13.58
C ALA A 15 -2.11 -27.17 14.70
N GLU A 16 -1.21 -26.18 14.82
CA GLU A 16 -1.39 -25.05 15.75
C GLU A 16 -2.81 -24.52 15.53
N ALA A 17 -3.65 -24.67 16.54
CA ALA A 17 -4.96 -24.06 16.53
C ALA A 17 -4.77 -22.58 16.19
N PRO A 18 -5.56 -22.00 15.26
CA PRO A 18 -5.38 -20.64 14.83
C PRO A 18 -5.35 -19.74 16.07
N VAL A 19 -4.20 -19.10 16.31
CA VAL A 19 -4.02 -18.18 17.43
C VAL A 19 -5.07 -17.09 17.26
N ALA A 20 -5.99 -16.97 18.22
CA ALA A 20 -7.01 -15.95 18.21
C ALA A 20 -6.30 -14.59 18.21
N LEU A 21 -6.50 -13.82 17.14
CA LEU A 21 -5.93 -12.49 17.03
C LEU A 21 -6.58 -11.55 18.06
N SER A 22 -5.84 -10.54 18.50
CA SER A 22 -6.45 -9.47 19.29
C SER A 22 -7.49 -8.70 18.47
N PRO A 23 -8.52 -8.10 19.11
CA PRO A 23 -9.56 -7.34 18.42
C PRO A 23 -9.03 -6.26 17.44
N PRO A 24 -7.97 -5.47 17.77
CA PRO A 24 -7.36 -4.54 16.82
C PRO A 24 -6.77 -5.23 15.58
N ARG A 25 -6.16 -6.40 15.73
CA ARG A 25 -5.58 -7.16 14.60
C ARG A 25 -6.65 -7.76 13.71
N ASP A 26 -7.73 -8.29 14.28
CA ASP A 26 -8.89 -8.76 13.51
C ASP A 26 -9.52 -7.63 12.70
N ARG A 27 -9.64 -6.44 13.32
CA ARG A 27 -10.12 -5.24 12.63
C ARG A 27 -9.18 -4.84 11.49
N LEU A 28 -7.87 -4.84 11.71
CA LEU A 28 -6.89 -4.52 10.66
C LEU A 28 -6.99 -5.49 9.48
N ARG A 29 -7.12 -6.79 9.72
CA ARG A 29 -7.34 -7.78 8.67
C ARG A 29 -8.61 -7.50 7.87
N ALA A 30 -9.70 -7.19 8.55
CA ALA A 30 -10.98 -6.86 7.90
C ALA A 30 -10.87 -5.59 7.04
N THR A 31 -10.20 -4.55 7.51
CA THR A 31 -10.02 -3.30 6.75
C THR A 31 -9.07 -3.45 5.57
N ILE A 32 -8.04 -4.30 5.64
CA ILE A 32 -7.19 -4.65 4.49
C ILE A 32 -8.02 -5.35 3.41
N ALA A 33 -8.88 -6.30 3.79
CA ALA A 33 -9.76 -6.99 2.85
C ALA A 33 -10.78 -6.04 2.22
N ALA A 34 -11.36 -5.12 3.01
CA ALA A 34 -12.29 -4.11 2.53
C ALA A 34 -11.62 -3.13 1.54
N LEU A 35 -10.39 -2.71 1.79
CA LEU A 35 -9.62 -1.87 0.87
C LEU A 35 -9.35 -2.58 -0.46
N ALA A 36 -8.96 -3.85 -0.42
CA ALA A 36 -8.71 -4.64 -1.63
C ALA A 36 -9.99 -4.82 -2.47
N LEU A 37 -11.15 -4.97 -1.82
CA LEU A 37 -12.45 -5.02 -2.50
C LEU A 37 -12.78 -3.67 -3.14
N ALA A 38 -12.65 -2.56 -2.40
CA ALA A 38 -12.91 -1.23 -2.92
C ALA A 38 -12.00 -0.85 -4.11
N GLN A 39 -10.74 -1.31 -4.11
CA GLN A 39 -9.82 -1.13 -5.25
C GLN A 39 -10.28 -1.87 -6.50
N ARG A 40 -10.78 -3.11 -6.36
CA ARG A 40 -11.37 -3.85 -7.48
C ARG A 40 -12.62 -3.17 -8.03
N ASP A 41 -13.51 -2.71 -7.12
CA ASP A 41 -14.70 -1.96 -7.52
C ASP A 41 -14.35 -0.69 -8.31
N LEU A 42 -13.25 -0.01 -7.97
CA LEU A 42 -12.75 1.16 -8.69
C LEU A 42 -12.24 0.77 -10.09
N GLU A 43 -11.50 -0.32 -10.21
CA GLU A 43 -11.04 -0.83 -11.51
C GLU A 43 -12.21 -1.20 -12.41
N ASP A 44 -13.23 -1.86 -11.87
CA ASP A 44 -14.46 -2.23 -12.57
C ASP A 44 -15.25 -1.00 -13.01
N ALA A 45 -15.36 0.02 -12.15
CA ALA A 45 -16.02 1.28 -12.46
C ALA A 45 -15.23 2.12 -13.50
N ALA A 46 -13.91 2.03 -13.53
CA ALA A 46 -13.07 2.73 -14.49
C ALA A 46 -13.11 2.10 -15.91
N ALA A 47 -13.43 0.82 -16.02
CA ALA A 47 -13.44 0.12 -17.31
C ALA A 47 -14.48 0.69 -18.30
N PRO A 48 -15.76 0.98 -17.91
CA PRO A 48 -16.71 1.66 -18.78
C PRO A 48 -16.22 3.04 -19.23
N VAL A 49 -15.68 3.85 -18.32
CA VAL A 49 -15.18 5.19 -18.63
C VAL A 49 -14.08 5.11 -19.69
N ARG A 50 -13.10 4.22 -19.53
CA ARG A 50 -12.03 4.02 -20.54
C ARG A 50 -12.57 3.63 -21.90
N ARG A 51 -13.63 2.78 -21.96
CA ARG A 51 -14.25 2.40 -23.24
C ARG A 51 -14.95 3.57 -23.92
N LEU A 52 -15.68 4.36 -23.13
CA LEU A 52 -16.37 5.54 -23.64
C LEU A 52 -15.37 6.62 -24.10
N ASP A 53 -14.34 6.89 -23.33
CA ASP A 53 -13.27 7.82 -23.71
C ASP A 53 -12.52 7.36 -24.98
N ALA A 54 -12.36 6.05 -25.20
CA ALA A 54 -11.74 5.51 -26.42
C ALA A 54 -12.59 5.79 -27.68
N VAL A 55 -13.93 5.74 -27.56
CA VAL A 55 -14.84 6.12 -28.67
C VAL A 55 -14.68 7.61 -28.99
N LEU A 56 -14.66 8.48 -27.97
CA LEU A 56 -14.44 9.91 -28.17
C LEU A 56 -13.09 10.22 -28.81
N ALA A 57 -12.01 9.56 -28.37
CA ALA A 57 -10.68 9.72 -28.93
C ALA A 57 -10.63 9.31 -30.42
N GLU A 58 -11.35 8.26 -30.80
CA GLU A 58 -11.45 7.83 -32.19
C GLU A 58 -12.23 8.86 -33.07
N VAL A 59 -13.31 9.42 -32.54
CA VAL A 59 -14.06 10.50 -33.20
C VAL A 59 -13.18 11.73 -33.39
N GLU A 60 -12.44 12.17 -32.39
CA GLU A 60 -11.50 13.29 -32.48
C GLU A 60 -10.38 13.03 -33.50
N ARG A 61 -9.92 11.79 -33.59
CA ARG A 61 -8.93 11.40 -34.59
C ARG A 61 -9.49 11.53 -35.99
N LEU A 62 -10.66 10.98 -36.26
CA LEU A 62 -11.33 11.02 -37.54
C LEU A 62 -11.72 12.46 -37.95
N ASP A 63 -12.17 13.28 -37.02
CA ASP A 63 -12.52 14.69 -37.28
C ASP A 63 -11.28 15.49 -37.71
N ARG A 64 -10.14 15.29 -37.02
CA ARG A 64 -8.87 15.89 -37.43
C ARG A 64 -8.43 15.44 -38.82
N GLU A 65 -8.57 14.15 -39.12
CA GLU A 65 -8.23 13.59 -40.41
C GLU A 65 -9.12 14.16 -41.55
N LEU A 66 -10.43 14.24 -41.28
CA LEU A 66 -11.40 14.87 -42.18
C LEU A 66 -11.09 16.35 -42.39
N GLY A 67 -10.77 17.11 -41.36
CA GLY A 67 -10.40 18.52 -41.47
C GLY A 67 -9.15 18.72 -42.32
N CYS A 68 -8.12 17.89 -42.14
CA CYS A 68 -6.90 17.95 -42.95
C CYS A 68 -7.15 17.60 -44.43
N SER A 69 -7.99 16.58 -44.71
CA SER A 69 -8.26 16.15 -46.08
C SER A 69 -9.18 17.13 -46.83
N LYS A 70 -10.23 17.64 -46.16
CA LYS A 70 -11.09 18.71 -46.70
C LYS A 70 -10.28 19.96 -47.07
N GLY A 71 -9.34 20.40 -46.23
CA GLY A 71 -8.48 21.54 -46.56
C GLY A 71 -7.61 21.32 -47.79
N LYS A 72 -7.12 20.10 -48.04
CA LYS A 72 -6.41 19.74 -49.27
C LYS A 72 -7.31 19.77 -50.49
N ASP A 73 -8.53 19.23 -50.38
CA ASP A 73 -9.51 19.19 -51.46
C ASP A 73 -9.99 20.61 -51.84
N GLU A 74 -10.24 21.46 -50.85
CA GLU A 74 -10.57 22.88 -51.02
C GLU A 74 -9.43 23.65 -51.74
N ALA A 75 -8.17 23.41 -51.31
CA ALA A 75 -7.03 23.99 -52.00
C ALA A 75 -6.86 23.53 -53.45
N ALA A 76 -7.20 22.26 -53.75
CA ALA A 76 -7.21 21.73 -55.09
C ALA A 76 -8.31 22.38 -55.95
N LEU A 77 -9.50 22.51 -55.38
CA LEU A 77 -10.62 23.20 -56.04
C LEU A 77 -10.30 24.70 -56.26
N GLY A 78 -9.69 25.37 -55.31
CA GLY A 78 -9.26 26.77 -55.41
C GLY A 78 -8.26 26.96 -56.55
N ARG A 79 -7.28 26.06 -56.68
CA ARG A 79 -6.31 26.10 -57.82
C ARG A 79 -6.99 25.90 -59.16
N TRP A 80 -7.91 24.95 -59.26
CA TRP A 80 -8.67 24.71 -60.52
C TRP A 80 -9.47 25.94 -60.94
N ILE A 81 -10.17 26.60 -59.97
CA ILE A 81 -10.89 27.86 -60.25
C ILE A 81 -9.94 28.97 -60.71
N ALA A 82 -8.78 29.14 -60.03
CA ALA A 82 -7.78 30.16 -60.40
C ALA A 82 -7.19 29.94 -61.80
N GLN A 83 -7.16 28.72 -62.30
CA GLN A 83 -6.74 28.34 -63.63
C GLN A 83 -7.84 28.50 -64.76
N GLY A 84 -8.97 29.11 -64.37
CA GLY A 84 -10.09 29.37 -65.25
C GLY A 84 -11.09 28.20 -65.42
N GLY A 85 -11.02 27.19 -64.54
CA GLY A 85 -11.96 26.08 -64.54
C GLY A 85 -11.83 25.13 -65.77
N VAL A 86 -10.67 25.04 -66.37
CA VAL A 86 -10.40 24.19 -67.52
C VAL A 86 -10.05 22.75 -67.06
N GLY A 87 -10.66 21.74 -67.68
CA GLY A 87 -10.52 20.32 -67.31
C GLY A 87 -11.55 19.84 -66.30
N ASP A 88 -11.36 18.62 -65.81
CA ASP A 88 -12.28 18.00 -64.84
C ASP A 88 -12.22 18.68 -63.49
N ARG A 89 -13.39 18.95 -62.93
CA ARG A 89 -13.52 19.53 -61.60
C ARG A 89 -12.98 18.56 -60.53
N PRO A 90 -12.07 19.00 -59.64
CA PRO A 90 -11.59 18.15 -58.58
C PRO A 90 -12.75 17.64 -57.71
N GLN A 91 -12.77 16.34 -57.52
CA GLN A 91 -13.69 15.65 -56.62
C GLN A 91 -13.04 15.50 -55.24
N PRO A 92 -13.84 15.37 -54.18
CA PRO A 92 -13.31 15.04 -52.84
C PRO A 92 -12.43 13.80 -52.92
N SER A 93 -11.31 13.84 -52.17
CA SER A 93 -10.39 12.71 -52.13
C SER A 93 -11.06 11.49 -51.49
N ALA A 94 -10.59 10.29 -51.83
CA ALA A 94 -11.07 9.05 -51.24
C ALA A 94 -10.95 9.08 -49.68
N THR A 95 -9.89 9.73 -49.18
CA THR A 95 -9.68 9.92 -47.74
C THR A 95 -10.78 10.77 -47.09
N THR A 96 -11.18 11.87 -47.76
CA THR A 96 -12.26 12.74 -47.29
C THR A 96 -13.57 11.98 -47.22
N VAL A 97 -13.90 11.24 -48.29
CA VAL A 97 -15.14 10.45 -48.34
C VAL A 97 -15.16 9.34 -47.30
N ALA A 98 -14.05 8.64 -47.11
CA ALA A 98 -13.94 7.57 -46.13
C ALA A 98 -14.03 8.10 -44.71
N ALA A 99 -13.34 9.21 -44.36
CA ALA A 99 -13.41 9.81 -43.02
C ALA A 99 -14.81 10.34 -42.71
N ASP A 100 -15.48 11.00 -43.67
CA ASP A 100 -16.85 11.52 -43.48
C ASP A 100 -17.86 10.37 -43.27
N ALA A 101 -17.74 9.28 -44.05
CA ALA A 101 -18.55 8.09 -43.88
C ALA A 101 -18.32 7.40 -42.51
N SER A 102 -17.07 7.33 -42.09
CA SER A 102 -16.71 6.75 -40.77
C SER A 102 -17.26 7.56 -39.63
N LEU A 103 -17.13 8.89 -39.64
CA LEU A 103 -17.75 9.79 -38.63
C LEU A 103 -19.26 9.69 -38.65
N GLY A 104 -19.91 9.63 -39.83
CA GLY A 104 -21.34 9.42 -39.92
C GLY A 104 -21.79 8.10 -39.29
N GLY A 105 -21.00 7.04 -39.47
CA GLY A 105 -21.24 5.73 -38.85
C GLY A 105 -21.13 5.74 -37.35
N LEU A 106 -20.24 6.57 -36.75
CA LEU A 106 -20.07 6.68 -35.31
C LEU A 106 -21.09 7.61 -34.61
N ALA A 107 -21.90 8.36 -35.33
CA ALA A 107 -22.83 9.33 -34.75
C ALA A 107 -23.84 8.71 -33.77
N PRO A 108 -24.37 7.49 -33.94
CA PRO A 108 -25.19 6.83 -32.92
C PRO A 108 -24.41 6.48 -31.66
N GLU A 109 -23.14 6.03 -31.82
CA GLU A 109 -22.27 5.66 -30.71
C GLU A 109 -21.89 6.89 -29.88
N VAL A 110 -21.57 8.02 -30.52
CA VAL A 110 -21.29 9.29 -29.82
C VAL A 110 -22.46 9.71 -28.95
N ARG A 111 -23.68 9.65 -29.48
CA ARG A 111 -24.90 9.97 -28.70
C ARG A 111 -25.08 9.04 -27.51
N ALA A 112 -24.77 7.76 -27.67
CA ALA A 112 -24.82 6.80 -26.57
C ALA A 112 -23.74 7.08 -25.53
N VAL A 113 -22.54 7.48 -25.97
CA VAL A 113 -21.43 7.90 -25.08
C VAL A 113 -21.82 9.14 -24.29
N ASP A 114 -22.33 10.19 -24.94
CA ASP A 114 -22.74 11.43 -24.27
C ASP A 114 -23.80 11.18 -23.20
N ALA A 115 -24.71 10.24 -23.45
CA ALA A 115 -25.74 9.86 -22.49
C ALA A 115 -25.18 9.00 -21.31
N ALA A 116 -24.21 8.14 -21.56
CA ALA A 116 -23.69 7.18 -20.59
C ALA A 116 -22.50 7.71 -19.76
N LEU A 117 -21.68 8.58 -20.34
CA LEU A 117 -20.42 9.04 -19.74
C LEU A 117 -20.60 9.75 -18.38
N PRO A 118 -21.59 10.62 -18.16
CA PRO A 118 -21.79 11.26 -16.86
C PRO A 118 -22.08 10.24 -15.76
N ALA A 119 -22.92 9.25 -16.03
CA ALA A 119 -23.24 8.19 -15.08
C ALA A 119 -22.04 7.29 -14.79
N ALA A 120 -21.24 6.95 -15.79
CA ALA A 120 -20.02 6.15 -15.64
C ALA A 120 -18.97 6.90 -14.81
N ARG A 121 -18.77 8.19 -15.05
CA ARG A 121 -17.84 9.04 -14.25
C ARG A 121 -18.31 9.18 -12.81
N ALA A 122 -19.60 9.41 -12.57
CA ALA A 122 -20.16 9.45 -11.22
C ALA A 122 -19.95 8.13 -10.47
N ALA A 123 -20.12 6.99 -11.14
CA ALA A 123 -19.85 5.68 -10.55
C ALA A 123 -18.37 5.49 -10.20
N GLN A 124 -17.45 5.93 -11.07
CA GLN A 124 -16.01 5.90 -10.84
C GLN A 124 -15.61 6.81 -9.65
N GLU A 125 -16.15 8.02 -9.57
CA GLU A 125 -15.91 8.94 -8.45
C GLU A 125 -16.41 8.36 -7.13
N ALA A 126 -17.61 7.76 -7.11
CA ALA A 126 -18.14 7.09 -5.93
C ALA A 126 -17.28 5.89 -5.51
N ALA A 127 -16.73 5.13 -6.45
CA ALA A 127 -15.81 4.04 -6.16
C ALA A 127 -14.47 4.57 -5.62
N ALA A 128 -13.92 5.65 -6.17
CA ALA A 128 -12.71 6.30 -5.68
C ALA A 128 -12.89 6.82 -4.24
N GLU A 129 -14.07 7.35 -3.91
CA GLU A 129 -14.38 7.77 -2.54
C GLU A 129 -14.39 6.59 -1.58
N ARG A 130 -14.98 5.44 -1.97
CA ARG A 130 -14.94 4.22 -1.16
C ARG A 130 -13.51 3.75 -0.88
N VAL A 131 -12.62 3.82 -1.87
CA VAL A 131 -11.19 3.51 -1.68
C VAL A 131 -10.55 4.44 -0.64
N ARG A 132 -10.83 5.76 -0.71
CA ARG A 132 -10.29 6.72 0.28
C ARG A 132 -10.78 6.42 1.69
N LEU A 133 -12.07 6.12 1.85
CA LEU A 133 -12.64 5.77 3.16
C LEU A 133 -12.05 4.46 3.70
N ALA A 134 -11.98 3.42 2.87
CA ALA A 134 -11.40 2.14 3.27
C ALA A 134 -9.90 2.26 3.64
N ALA A 135 -9.14 3.11 2.94
CA ALA A 135 -7.75 3.39 3.28
C ALA A 135 -7.63 4.10 4.65
N ALA A 136 -8.49 5.08 4.92
CA ALA A 136 -8.51 5.77 6.21
C ALA A 136 -8.86 4.82 7.38
N GLU A 137 -9.82 3.91 7.15
CA GLU A 137 -10.18 2.89 8.14
C GLU A 137 -9.04 1.90 8.41
N ARG A 138 -8.32 1.46 7.35
CA ARG A 138 -7.12 0.63 7.51
C ARG A 138 -6.05 1.35 8.31
N ASP A 139 -5.79 2.62 8.03
CA ASP A 139 -4.76 3.40 8.74
C ASP A 139 -5.12 3.59 10.21
N ALA A 140 -6.40 3.82 10.53
CA ALA A 140 -6.88 3.86 11.90
C ALA A 140 -6.73 2.51 12.63
N ALA A 141 -7.02 1.41 11.95
CA ALA A 141 -6.84 0.06 12.51
C ALA A 141 -5.36 -0.28 12.72
N LEU A 142 -4.48 0.10 11.78
CA LEU A 142 -3.03 -0.04 11.92
C LEU A 142 -2.51 0.73 13.13
N HIS A 143 -2.98 1.98 13.31
CA HIS A 143 -2.61 2.77 14.48
C HIS A 143 -3.03 2.10 15.80
N ALA A 144 -4.23 1.51 15.84
CA ALA A 144 -4.71 0.79 17.04
C ALA A 144 -3.83 -0.42 17.38
N VAL A 145 -3.39 -1.19 16.38
CA VAL A 145 -2.46 -2.31 16.56
C VAL A 145 -1.09 -1.82 17.04
N ALA A 146 -0.59 -0.72 16.47
CA ALA A 146 0.69 -0.14 16.90
C ALA A 146 0.65 0.35 18.35
N VAL A 147 -0.46 0.95 18.78
CA VAL A 147 -0.67 1.37 20.19
C VAL A 147 -0.72 0.15 21.12
N GLU A 148 -1.44 -0.91 20.74
CA GLU A 148 -1.49 -2.17 21.50
C GLU A 148 -0.08 -2.75 21.69
N ALA A 149 0.68 -2.86 20.62
CA ALA A 149 2.05 -3.37 20.64
C ALA A 149 2.98 -2.52 21.52
N ALA A 150 2.89 -1.19 21.39
CA ALA A 150 3.67 -0.27 22.21
C ALA A 150 3.31 -0.39 23.70
N THR A 151 2.03 -0.56 24.02
CA THR A 151 1.55 -0.74 25.38
C THR A 151 2.07 -2.04 26.00
N PHE A 152 2.04 -3.13 25.22
CA PHE A 152 2.58 -4.42 25.63
C PHE A 152 4.10 -4.32 25.89
N ALA A 153 4.86 -3.77 24.96
CA ALA A 153 6.31 -3.58 25.11
C ALA A 153 6.67 -2.69 26.30
N ALA A 154 5.89 -1.64 26.57
CA ALA A 154 6.05 -0.80 27.76
C ALA A 154 5.80 -1.58 29.07
N GLY A 155 4.83 -2.50 29.07
CA GLY A 155 4.58 -3.41 30.18
C GLY A 155 5.78 -4.32 30.47
N GLU A 156 6.30 -5.00 29.43
CA GLU A 156 7.48 -5.85 29.53
C GLU A 156 8.71 -5.09 30.03
N LEU A 157 8.93 -3.88 29.50
CA LEU A 157 10.02 -3.01 29.98
C LEU A 157 9.87 -2.67 31.47
N THR A 158 8.66 -2.32 31.90
CA THR A 158 8.37 -2.02 33.28
C THR A 158 8.67 -3.21 34.21
N GLU A 159 8.26 -4.42 33.80
CA GLU A 159 8.57 -5.64 34.54
C GLU A 159 10.07 -5.93 34.60
N ALA A 160 10.77 -5.74 33.48
CA ALA A 160 12.22 -5.92 33.42
C ALA A 160 12.96 -4.93 34.33
N LEU A 161 12.54 -3.66 34.34
CA LEU A 161 13.06 -2.63 35.23
C LEU A 161 12.80 -2.97 36.72
N ASN A 162 11.60 -3.40 37.05
CA ASN A 162 11.28 -3.81 38.43
C ASN A 162 12.13 -5.00 38.89
N ARG A 163 12.33 -5.99 38.02
CA ARG A 163 13.25 -7.11 38.29
C ARG A 163 14.68 -6.63 38.50
N ALA A 164 15.17 -5.72 37.67
CA ALA A 164 16.51 -5.14 37.80
C ALA A 164 16.69 -4.36 39.09
N LEU A 165 15.72 -3.52 39.48
CA LEU A 165 15.73 -2.78 40.73
C LEU A 165 15.72 -3.70 41.94
N THR A 166 14.95 -4.80 41.90
CA THR A 166 14.93 -5.80 42.96
C THR A 166 16.29 -6.47 43.15
N VAL A 167 16.96 -6.81 42.05
CA VAL A 167 18.32 -7.38 42.05
C VAL A 167 19.33 -6.35 42.60
N GLU A 168 19.23 -5.10 42.15
CA GLU A 168 20.09 -4.02 42.62
C GLU A 168 19.94 -3.83 44.14
N ALA A 169 18.72 -3.79 44.67
CA ALA A 169 18.48 -3.69 46.12
C ALA A 169 19.11 -4.84 46.88
N LYS A 170 19.01 -6.08 46.39
CA LYS A 170 19.67 -7.24 47.01
C LYS A 170 21.19 -7.11 46.99
N ILE A 171 21.78 -6.65 45.92
CA ILE A 171 23.22 -6.43 45.79
C ILE A 171 23.68 -5.35 46.77
N LEU A 172 22.93 -4.25 46.90
CA LEU A 172 23.24 -3.17 47.86
C LEU A 172 23.19 -3.65 49.29
N SER A 173 22.17 -4.45 49.68
CA SER A 173 22.07 -5.02 51.03
C SER A 173 23.23 -6.00 51.33
N LEU A 174 23.66 -6.81 50.37
CA LEU A 174 24.85 -7.66 50.50
C LEU A 174 26.12 -6.84 50.65
N ARG A 175 26.27 -5.75 49.89
CA ARG A 175 27.41 -4.83 50.02
C ARG A 175 27.46 -4.22 51.43
N GLU A 176 26.32 -3.77 51.97
CA GLU A 176 26.29 -3.23 53.33
C GLU A 176 26.66 -4.27 54.38
N ALA A 177 26.15 -5.48 54.25
CA ALA A 177 26.48 -6.58 55.17
C ALA A 177 27.97 -6.93 55.09
N LEU A 178 28.59 -6.92 53.91
CA LEU A 178 30.03 -7.17 53.73
C LEU A 178 30.87 -6.02 54.25
N SER A 179 30.47 -4.76 54.08
CA SER A 179 31.22 -3.59 54.55
C SER A 179 31.28 -3.50 56.07
N ALA A 180 30.33 -4.10 56.76
CA ALA A 180 30.29 -4.22 58.24
C ALA A 180 31.30 -5.27 58.77
N GLN A 181 31.90 -6.11 57.91
CA GLN A 181 32.87 -7.12 58.29
C GLN A 181 34.30 -6.56 58.12
N THR A 182 35.24 -6.97 59.01
CA THR A 182 36.59 -6.43 59.11
C THR A 182 37.45 -6.56 57.80
N ASN A 183 37.08 -7.47 56.89
CA ASN A 183 37.78 -7.69 55.60
C ASN A 183 36.85 -7.50 54.36
N GLY A 184 35.66 -6.90 54.55
CA GLY A 184 34.67 -6.82 53.50
C GLY A 184 34.83 -5.67 52.49
N LEU A 185 35.69 -4.69 52.77
CA LEU A 185 35.82 -3.47 51.97
C LEU A 185 36.20 -3.76 50.51
N ALA A 186 37.16 -4.65 50.28
CA ALA A 186 37.61 -5.03 48.93
C ALA A 186 36.53 -5.81 48.14
N ALA A 187 35.69 -6.60 48.84
CA ALA A 187 34.57 -7.29 48.20
C ALA A 187 33.44 -6.31 47.84
N ALA A 188 33.15 -5.33 48.70
CA ALA A 188 32.17 -4.27 48.43
C ALA A 188 32.57 -3.39 47.23
N GLU A 189 33.86 -3.09 47.08
CA GLU A 189 34.37 -2.35 45.90
C GLU A 189 34.24 -3.14 44.61
N LYS A 190 34.50 -4.46 44.57
CA LYS A 190 34.26 -5.34 43.43
C LYS A 190 32.80 -5.38 43.02
N ILE A 191 31.88 -5.45 43.97
CA ILE A 191 30.43 -5.41 43.75
C ILE A 191 30.04 -4.09 43.10
N ASN A 192 30.53 -2.95 43.61
CA ASN A 192 30.29 -1.62 43.01
C ASN A 192 30.83 -1.49 41.60
N ALA A 193 31.98 -2.07 41.29
CA ALA A 193 32.57 -2.07 39.95
C ALA A 193 31.71 -2.90 38.96
N ALA A 194 31.28 -4.11 39.38
CA ALA A 194 30.45 -4.97 38.60
C ALA A 194 29.05 -4.33 38.31
N LEU A 195 28.46 -3.66 39.32
CA LEU A 195 27.19 -2.96 39.14
C LEU A 195 27.28 -1.80 38.15
N ARG A 196 28.41 -1.01 38.21
CA ARG A 196 28.66 0.06 37.23
C ARG A 196 28.83 -0.49 35.83
N GLN A 197 29.55 -1.58 35.67
CA GLN A 197 29.77 -2.23 34.38
C GLN A 197 28.44 -2.78 33.79
N ALA A 198 27.64 -3.42 34.60
CA ALA A 198 26.32 -3.91 34.19
C ALA A 198 25.39 -2.76 33.73
N LYS A 199 25.34 -1.64 34.48
CA LYS A 199 24.56 -0.45 34.09
C LYS A 199 25.08 0.18 32.78
N ALA A 200 26.39 0.20 32.55
CA ALA A 200 26.96 0.70 31.30
C ALA A 200 26.67 -0.23 30.10
N ALA A 201 26.67 -1.54 30.32
CA ALA A 201 26.36 -2.55 29.29
C ALA A 201 24.87 -2.58 28.92
N ALA A 202 23.98 -2.16 29.83
CA ALA A 202 22.53 -2.09 29.59
C ALA A 202 22.09 -0.92 28.68
N GLY A 203 23.04 -0.21 28.05
CA GLY A 203 22.75 0.83 27.06
C GLY A 203 21.88 0.29 25.92
N VAL A 204 20.60 0.63 25.93
CA VAL A 204 19.63 0.21 24.92
C VAL A 204 20.01 0.81 23.56
N PRO A 205 20.25 0.01 22.54
CA PRO A 205 20.52 0.55 21.21
C PRO A 205 19.28 1.32 20.71
N ARG A 206 19.47 2.57 20.30
CA ARG A 206 18.43 3.38 19.66
C ARG A 206 18.20 2.84 18.25
N ASN A 207 17.26 1.92 18.09
CA ASN A 207 16.96 1.33 16.81
C ASN A 207 15.63 1.87 16.28
N ALA A 208 15.64 3.14 15.81
CA ALA A 208 14.49 3.78 15.16
C ALA A 208 14.02 2.99 13.90
N ASP A 209 14.91 2.22 13.28
CA ASP A 209 14.61 1.42 12.09
C ASP A 209 13.80 0.16 12.39
N VAL A 210 13.88 -0.39 13.61
CA VAL A 210 13.09 -1.57 14.01
C VAL A 210 11.61 -1.22 14.08
N GLY A 211 11.28 -0.06 14.65
CA GLY A 211 9.89 0.39 14.75
C GLY A 211 9.25 0.61 13.37
N ARG A 212 10.00 1.19 12.41
CA ARG A 212 9.52 1.41 11.05
C ARG A 212 9.27 0.10 10.32
N ARG A 213 10.21 -0.85 10.37
CA ARG A 213 10.05 -2.18 9.76
C ARG A 213 8.86 -2.95 10.34
N LEU A 214 8.61 -2.82 11.64
CA LEU A 214 7.48 -3.45 12.30
C LEU A 214 6.15 -2.87 11.81
N LEU A 215 6.05 -1.55 11.68
CA LEU A 215 4.86 -0.88 11.12
C LEU A 215 4.61 -1.29 9.67
N ASP A 216 5.66 -1.42 8.86
CA ASP A 216 5.55 -1.88 7.47
C ASP A 216 5.06 -3.34 7.40
N LEU A 217 5.56 -4.22 8.26
CA LEU A 217 5.08 -5.60 8.35
C LEU A 217 3.62 -5.67 8.77
N LEU A 218 3.21 -4.92 9.79
CA LEU A 218 1.82 -4.87 10.26
C LEU A 218 0.87 -4.25 9.23
N ALA A 219 1.35 -3.34 8.38
CA ALA A 219 0.55 -2.77 7.30
C ALA A 219 0.23 -3.81 6.20
N HIS A 220 1.06 -4.83 6.02
CA HIS A 220 0.90 -5.86 5.00
C HIS A 220 0.28 -7.14 5.54
N ASP A 221 0.56 -7.51 6.78
CA ASP A 221 0.06 -8.71 7.42
C ASP A 221 -0.35 -8.43 8.88
N ALA A 222 -1.66 -8.39 9.12
CA ALA A 222 -2.21 -8.21 10.45
C ALA A 222 -1.88 -9.38 11.42
N ALA A 223 -1.43 -10.51 10.89
CA ALA A 223 -1.01 -11.69 11.66
C ALA A 223 0.51 -11.74 11.89
N ALA A 224 1.28 -10.78 11.35
CA ALA A 224 2.71 -10.71 11.60
C ALA A 224 2.96 -10.68 13.11
N ALA A 225 3.72 -11.65 13.59
CA ALA A 225 4.08 -11.76 14.99
C ALA A 225 4.93 -10.56 15.40
N LEU A 226 4.52 -9.93 16.49
CA LEU A 226 5.33 -8.96 17.23
C LEU A 226 6.31 -9.70 18.13
#